data_45bc0280af429aa6ebb4eb7b7f176cdd
#
_entry.id   45bc0280af429aa6ebb4eb7b7f176cdd
#
_cell.length_a   1.000
_cell.length_b   1.000
_cell.length_c   1.000
_cell.angle_alpha   90.00
_cell.angle_beta   90.00
_cell.angle_gamma   90.00
#
_symmetry.space_group_name_H-M   'P 1'
#
loop_
_entity.id
_entity.type
_entity.pdbx_description
1 polymer ?
#
loop_
_entity_poly.entity_id
_entity_poly.type
_entity_poly.pdbx_seq_one_letter_code
_entity_poly.pdbx_strand_id
1 'polypeptide(L)'
;SLEKDGEDYLLGVHIADVSHYVKYRSPLDEEAFERGTSVYFPDRVLPMLPRALSNGICSLNEGVIRLSMSCVMTYNPEGQLVSYDIFPSYLKSRKKMTYKNVNKIIMENTIPDGYEDFADTLKEMHKLAKILRKAKERRGYIDFDLSESKIIVDDNGKAIDVTLRERGTGEKLIEDFMIV
;
A
#
# COMPACT_ATOMS: atom_id res chain seq x y z
N SER A 1 8.02 3.64 -4.61
CA SER A 1 9.04 4.67 -4.82
C SER A 1 8.53 5.73 -5.79
N LEU A 2 9.06 6.94 -5.72
CA LEU A 2 8.79 8.02 -6.67
C LEU A 2 10.08 8.79 -6.94
N GLU A 3 10.33 9.05 -8.21
CA GLU A 3 11.41 9.90 -8.69
C GLU A 3 10.87 10.88 -9.73
N LYS A 4 11.62 11.95 -9.99
CA LYS A 4 11.35 12.90 -11.07
C LYS A 4 12.37 12.69 -12.17
N ASP A 5 11.89 12.64 -13.44
CA ASP A 5 12.74 12.69 -14.64
C ASP A 5 12.28 13.88 -15.49
N GLY A 6 12.97 15.00 -15.32
CA GLY A 6 12.51 16.28 -15.86
C GLY A 6 11.16 16.69 -15.26
N GLU A 7 10.14 16.83 -16.11
CA GLU A 7 8.77 17.13 -15.69
C GLU A 7 7.95 15.87 -15.35
N ASP A 8 8.39 14.70 -15.83
CA ASP A 8 7.70 13.43 -15.67
C ASP A 8 7.89 12.83 -14.27
N TYR A 9 7.00 11.92 -13.91
CA TYR A 9 7.03 11.16 -12.67
C TYR A 9 7.36 9.70 -12.96
N LEU A 10 8.39 9.17 -12.33
CA LEU A 10 8.72 7.75 -12.34
C LEU A 10 8.18 7.10 -11.07
N LEU A 11 7.01 6.47 -11.18
CA LEU A 11 6.34 5.80 -10.06
C LEU A 11 6.69 4.31 -10.05
N GLY A 12 7.30 3.84 -8.95
CA GLY A 12 7.54 2.42 -8.72
C GLY A 12 6.56 1.85 -7.70
N VAL A 13 5.78 0.84 -8.10
CA VAL A 13 4.94 0.01 -7.24
C VAL A 13 5.60 -1.35 -7.07
N HIS A 14 5.81 -1.77 -5.83
CA HIS A 14 6.54 -2.98 -5.50
C HIS A 14 5.70 -3.86 -4.60
N ILE A 15 5.46 -5.10 -5.03
CA ILE A 15 4.66 -6.08 -4.29
C ILE A 15 5.55 -7.27 -3.97
N ALA A 16 5.46 -7.80 -2.75
CA ALA A 16 6.23 -8.99 -2.37
C ALA A 16 5.95 -10.14 -3.36
N ASP A 17 7.01 -10.79 -3.85
CA ASP A 17 6.88 -11.92 -4.78
C ASP A 17 6.50 -13.19 -4.03
N VAL A 18 5.21 -13.30 -3.72
CA VAL A 18 4.63 -14.47 -3.05
C VAL A 18 4.76 -15.72 -3.92
N SER A 19 4.65 -15.57 -5.24
CA SER A 19 4.71 -16.68 -6.20
C SER A 19 6.08 -17.37 -6.24
N HIS A 20 7.13 -16.69 -5.78
CA HIS A 20 8.43 -17.30 -5.60
C HIS A 20 8.42 -18.42 -4.55
N TYR A 21 7.65 -18.24 -3.48
CA TYR A 21 7.58 -19.14 -2.33
C TYR A 21 6.40 -20.12 -2.41
N VAL A 22 5.26 -19.67 -2.89
CA VAL A 22 4.03 -20.47 -3.05
C VAL A 22 3.91 -20.90 -4.51
N LYS A 23 4.34 -22.12 -4.77
CA LYS A 23 4.32 -22.67 -6.14
C LYS A 23 2.95 -23.19 -6.49
N TYR A 24 2.56 -23.01 -7.73
CA TYR A 24 1.29 -23.51 -8.28
C TYR A 24 1.09 -24.99 -7.99
N ARG A 25 -0.06 -25.36 -7.45
CA ARG A 25 -0.43 -26.71 -7.00
C ARG A 25 0.46 -27.31 -5.91
N SER A 26 1.18 -26.48 -5.17
CA SER A 26 1.83 -26.92 -3.95
C SER A 26 0.80 -27.05 -2.81
N PRO A 27 1.08 -27.81 -1.74
CA PRO A 27 0.16 -27.89 -0.59
C PRO A 27 -0.18 -26.50 0.01
N LEU A 28 0.73 -25.53 -0.06
CA LEU A 28 0.49 -24.16 0.37
C LEU A 28 -0.48 -23.42 -0.56
N ASP A 29 -0.37 -23.65 -1.86
CA ASP A 29 -1.26 -23.06 -2.86
C ASP A 29 -2.67 -23.64 -2.75
N GLU A 30 -2.78 -24.95 -2.59
CA GLU A 30 -4.06 -25.64 -2.41
C GLU A 30 -4.78 -25.16 -1.14
N GLU A 31 -4.08 -25.09 0.00
CA GLU A 31 -4.64 -24.57 1.25
C GLU A 31 -5.06 -23.09 1.11
N ALA A 32 -4.23 -22.27 0.47
CA ALA A 32 -4.54 -20.87 0.25
C ALA A 32 -5.76 -20.70 -0.69
N PHE A 33 -5.88 -21.54 -1.70
CA PHE A 33 -7.01 -21.54 -2.62
C PHE A 33 -8.32 -21.92 -1.90
N GLU A 34 -8.30 -22.94 -1.02
CA GLU A 34 -9.46 -23.33 -0.21
C GLU A 34 -9.88 -22.23 0.76
N ARG A 35 -8.92 -21.53 1.38
CA ARG A 35 -9.21 -20.38 2.26
C ARG A 35 -9.78 -19.17 1.49
N GLY A 36 -9.34 -18.97 0.26
CA GLY A 36 -9.76 -17.90 -0.65
C GLY A 36 -9.33 -16.49 -0.23
N THR A 37 -9.25 -16.20 1.07
CA THR A 37 -8.85 -14.88 1.60
C THR A 37 -8.32 -14.99 3.03
N SER A 38 -7.66 -13.94 3.51
CA SER A 38 -7.43 -13.74 4.95
C SER A 38 -8.67 -13.14 5.60
N VAL A 39 -9.00 -13.59 6.82
CA VAL A 39 -10.15 -13.11 7.58
C VAL A 39 -9.66 -12.23 8.73
N TYR A 40 -10.16 -11.00 8.78
CA TYR A 40 -9.77 -9.99 9.77
C TYR A 40 -10.89 -9.81 10.81
N PHE A 41 -10.64 -10.31 12.01
CA PHE A 41 -11.49 -10.05 13.18
C PHE A 41 -11.01 -8.78 13.91
N PRO A 42 -11.81 -8.21 14.80
CA PRO A 42 -11.41 -7.04 15.57
C PRO A 42 -10.15 -7.24 16.43
N ASP A 43 -9.94 -8.48 16.93
CA ASP A 43 -8.87 -8.86 17.85
C ASP A 43 -7.76 -9.70 17.21
N ARG A 44 -8.02 -10.31 16.05
CA ARG A 44 -7.08 -11.25 15.42
C ARG A 44 -7.26 -11.38 13.92
N VAL A 45 -6.28 -11.99 13.29
CA VAL A 45 -6.31 -12.30 11.85
C VAL A 45 -6.10 -13.79 11.64
N LEU A 46 -6.94 -14.42 10.82
CA LEU A 46 -6.73 -15.75 10.24
C LEU A 46 -6.14 -15.56 8.84
N PRO A 47 -4.82 -15.69 8.68
CA PRO A 47 -4.20 -15.41 7.41
C PRO A 47 -4.44 -16.53 6.40
N MET A 48 -4.57 -16.17 5.11
CA MET A 48 -4.66 -17.13 4.00
C MET A 48 -3.38 -17.95 3.85
N LEU A 49 -2.22 -17.34 4.09
CA LEU A 49 -0.92 -17.98 4.09
C LEU A 49 -0.35 -18.07 5.51
N PRO A 50 0.52 -19.06 5.82
CA PRO A 50 1.18 -19.15 7.11
C PRO A 50 1.87 -17.84 7.52
N ARG A 51 1.87 -17.55 8.82
CA ARG A 51 2.46 -16.29 9.35
C ARG A 51 3.96 -16.15 9.02
N ALA A 52 4.69 -17.25 8.90
CA ALA A 52 6.08 -17.24 8.45
C ALA A 52 6.26 -16.63 7.07
N LEU A 53 5.27 -16.79 6.19
CA LEU A 53 5.21 -16.12 4.88
C LEU A 53 4.61 -14.72 5.00
N SER A 54 3.36 -14.61 5.46
CA SER A 54 2.59 -13.35 5.43
C SER A 54 3.19 -12.22 6.26
N ASN A 55 3.76 -12.52 7.44
CA ASN A 55 4.39 -11.53 8.33
C ASN A 55 5.92 -11.57 8.26
N GLY A 56 6.50 -12.62 7.66
CA GLY A 56 7.92 -12.86 7.59
C GLY A 56 8.51 -12.56 6.21
N ILE A 57 8.74 -13.62 5.43
CA ILE A 57 9.54 -13.56 4.21
C ILE A 57 8.83 -12.80 3.07
N CYS A 58 7.50 -12.82 3.01
CA CYS A 58 6.70 -12.06 2.07
C CYS A 58 6.26 -10.69 2.60
N SER A 59 6.80 -10.23 3.73
CA SER A 59 6.55 -8.87 4.23
C SER A 59 7.73 -7.96 3.88
N LEU A 60 7.44 -6.80 3.27
CA LEU A 60 8.45 -5.79 2.90
C LEU A 60 8.92 -5.02 4.13
N ASN A 61 9.51 -5.74 5.09
CA ASN A 61 9.99 -5.18 6.35
C ASN A 61 11.15 -4.20 6.14
N GLU A 62 11.22 -3.17 6.98
CA GLU A 62 12.27 -2.16 6.96
C GLU A 62 13.66 -2.78 7.15
N GLY A 63 14.62 -2.32 6.35
CA GLY A 63 16.04 -2.72 6.48
C GLY A 63 16.38 -4.12 5.96
N VAL A 64 15.42 -4.90 5.46
CA VAL A 64 15.64 -6.28 5.01
C VAL A 64 15.42 -6.40 3.50
N ILE A 65 16.30 -7.14 2.83
CA ILE A 65 16.13 -7.44 1.39
C ILE A 65 14.99 -8.44 1.22
N ARG A 66 14.09 -8.14 0.29
CA ARG A 66 12.94 -8.98 -0.07
C ARG A 66 12.79 -9.08 -1.58
N LEU A 67 12.37 -10.26 -2.04
CA LEU A 67 11.96 -10.46 -3.42
C LEU A 67 10.63 -9.75 -3.67
N SER A 68 10.53 -9.11 -4.81
CA SER A 68 9.34 -8.36 -5.21
C SER A 68 9.10 -8.47 -6.70
N MET A 69 7.84 -8.31 -7.09
CA MET A 69 7.41 -7.98 -8.43
C MET A 69 7.24 -6.46 -8.47
N SER A 70 7.98 -5.81 -9.34
CA SER A 70 7.97 -4.34 -9.48
C SER A 70 7.30 -3.93 -10.77
N CYS A 71 6.45 -2.90 -10.68
CA CYS A 71 5.96 -2.17 -11.83
C CYS A 71 6.49 -0.74 -11.73
N VAL A 72 7.26 -0.32 -12.72
CA VAL A 72 7.79 1.04 -12.83
C VAL A 72 7.06 1.73 -13.97
N MET A 73 6.41 2.84 -13.68
CA MET A 73 5.55 3.57 -14.59
C MET A 73 6.01 5.01 -14.74
N THR A 74 6.08 5.49 -15.98
CA THR A 74 6.35 6.90 -16.27
C THR A 74 5.03 7.62 -16.56
N TYR A 75 4.76 8.67 -15.81
CA TYR A 75 3.61 9.55 -15.99
C TYR A 75 4.05 10.96 -16.37
N ASN A 76 3.40 11.53 -17.37
CA ASN A 76 3.58 12.94 -17.69
C ASN A 76 2.90 13.86 -16.65
N PRO A 77 3.12 15.19 -16.68
CA PRO A 77 2.50 16.14 -15.75
C PRO A 77 0.97 16.14 -15.73
N GLU A 78 0.33 15.69 -16.81
CA GLU A 78 -1.13 15.58 -16.95
C GLU A 78 -1.68 14.28 -16.35
N GLY A 79 -0.80 13.35 -15.89
CA GLY A 79 -1.15 12.05 -15.34
C GLY A 79 -1.49 11.00 -16.39
N GLN A 80 -0.98 11.16 -17.62
CA GLN A 80 -1.09 10.14 -18.65
C GLN A 80 0.09 9.17 -18.54
N LEU A 81 -0.19 7.87 -18.61
CA LEU A 81 0.83 6.84 -18.63
C LEU A 81 1.59 6.88 -19.97
N VAL A 82 2.88 7.15 -19.90
CA VAL A 82 3.79 7.22 -21.07
C VAL A 82 4.37 5.84 -21.36
N SER A 83 4.88 5.16 -20.33
CA SER A 83 5.46 3.83 -20.43
C SER A 83 5.39 3.10 -19.10
N TYR A 84 5.52 1.78 -19.14
CA TYR A 84 5.68 0.97 -17.94
C TYR A 84 6.52 -0.26 -18.23
N ASP A 85 7.12 -0.80 -17.17
CA ASP A 85 7.82 -2.09 -17.20
C ASP A 85 7.50 -2.88 -15.94
N ILE A 86 7.31 -4.22 -16.10
CA ILE A 86 7.00 -5.13 -15.00
C ILE A 86 8.06 -6.22 -14.98
N PHE A 87 8.74 -6.36 -13.83
CA PHE A 87 9.85 -7.30 -13.73
C PHE A 87 10.02 -7.85 -12.30
N PRO A 88 10.55 -9.08 -12.15
CA PRO A 88 11.01 -9.58 -10.86
C PRO A 88 12.16 -8.73 -10.35
N SER A 89 12.13 -8.40 -9.08
CA SER A 89 13.13 -7.55 -8.46
C SER A 89 13.42 -7.97 -7.02
N TYR A 90 14.39 -7.34 -6.41
CA TYR A 90 14.58 -7.37 -4.97
C TYR A 90 14.74 -5.94 -4.47
N LEU A 91 14.22 -5.66 -3.31
CA LEU A 91 14.30 -4.35 -2.70
C LEU A 91 14.64 -4.45 -1.20
N LYS A 92 15.14 -3.35 -0.68
CA LYS A 92 15.32 -3.13 0.75
C LYS A 92 14.49 -1.91 1.14
N SER A 93 13.41 -2.13 1.86
CA SER A 93 12.56 -1.04 2.34
C SER A 93 13.35 -0.14 3.30
N ARG A 94 13.37 1.16 3.03
CA ARG A 94 14.07 2.13 3.88
C ARG A 94 13.28 2.49 5.13
N LYS A 95 11.94 2.44 5.07
CA LYS A 95 11.06 2.82 6.17
C LYS A 95 9.73 2.10 6.11
N LYS A 96 9.31 1.50 7.22
CA LYS A 96 7.93 1.04 7.42
C LYS A 96 7.10 2.21 7.96
N MET A 97 6.35 2.84 7.07
CA MET A 97 5.57 4.04 7.39
C MET A 97 4.19 3.68 7.95
N THR A 98 3.62 4.59 8.74
CA THR A 98 2.24 4.51 9.22
C THR A 98 1.40 5.61 8.57
N TYR A 99 0.16 5.32 8.23
CA TYR A 99 -0.76 6.32 7.69
C TYR A 99 -0.88 7.56 8.59
N LYS A 100 -0.91 7.37 9.91
CA LYS A 100 -0.95 8.47 10.88
C LYS A 100 0.21 9.46 10.68
N ASN A 101 1.44 8.98 10.54
CA ASN A 101 2.60 9.84 10.36
C ASN A 101 2.67 10.46 8.95
N VAL A 102 2.27 9.70 7.93
CA VAL A 102 2.16 10.23 6.56
C VAL A 102 1.11 11.33 6.48
N ASN A 103 -0.06 11.16 7.12
CA ASN A 103 -1.10 12.19 7.19
C ASN A 103 -0.61 13.48 7.87
N LYS A 104 0.19 13.38 8.94
CA LYS A 104 0.81 14.57 9.58
C LYS A 104 1.69 15.36 8.62
N ILE A 105 2.48 14.66 7.80
CA ILE A 105 3.37 15.32 6.83
C ILE A 105 2.55 16.00 5.72
N ILE A 106 1.55 15.30 5.17
CA ILE A 106 0.80 15.77 4.01
C ILE A 106 -0.21 16.85 4.38
N MET A 107 -0.93 16.67 5.51
CA MET A 107 -2.05 17.54 5.89
C MET A 107 -1.64 18.64 6.86
N GLU A 108 -0.78 18.32 7.83
CA GLU A 108 -0.42 19.24 8.91
C GLU A 108 0.96 19.89 8.69
N ASN A 109 1.68 19.50 7.64
CA ASN A 109 3.07 19.90 7.36
C ASN A 109 4.01 19.69 8.56
N THR A 110 3.70 18.71 9.40
CA THR A 110 4.48 18.32 10.57
C THR A 110 5.27 17.06 10.26
N ILE A 111 6.58 17.10 10.44
CA ILE A 111 7.48 15.97 10.14
C ILE A 111 7.74 15.20 11.44
N PRO A 112 7.23 13.95 11.58
CA PRO A 112 7.55 13.11 12.73
C PRO A 112 9.01 12.65 12.69
N ASP A 113 9.58 12.33 13.85
CA ASP A 113 10.95 11.83 13.98
C ASP A 113 11.20 10.60 13.09
N GLY A 114 12.32 10.65 12.37
CA GLY A 114 12.76 9.62 11.44
C GLY A 114 11.97 9.60 10.10
N TYR A 115 11.27 10.68 9.76
CA TYR A 115 10.61 10.88 8.46
C TYR A 115 11.22 12.03 7.65
N GLU A 116 12.28 12.66 8.14
CA GLU A 116 12.91 13.84 7.57
C GLU A 116 13.32 13.60 6.11
N ASP A 117 13.98 12.48 5.84
CA ASP A 117 14.46 12.11 4.49
C ASP A 117 13.34 11.76 3.50
N PHE A 118 12.11 11.61 3.99
CA PHE A 118 10.99 11.14 3.17
C PHE A 118 9.91 12.21 2.96
N ALA A 119 9.96 13.31 3.70
CA ALA A 119 8.89 14.30 3.73
C ALA A 119 8.61 14.91 2.35
N ASP A 120 9.65 15.29 1.62
CA ASP A 120 9.52 15.89 0.29
C ASP A 120 9.01 14.86 -0.74
N THR A 121 9.52 13.64 -0.70
CA THR A 121 9.02 12.55 -1.57
C THR A 121 7.54 12.26 -1.30
N LEU A 122 7.10 12.24 -0.04
CA LEU A 122 5.69 12.02 0.31
C LEU A 122 4.79 13.15 -0.18
N LYS A 123 5.26 14.39 -0.14
CA LYS A 123 4.54 15.55 -0.71
C LYS A 123 4.42 15.45 -2.23
N GLU A 124 5.49 15.04 -2.92
CA GLU A 124 5.44 14.80 -4.37
C GLU A 124 4.53 13.61 -4.71
N MET A 125 4.58 12.52 -3.96
CA MET A 125 3.63 11.40 -4.10
C MET A 125 2.18 11.88 -3.98
N HIS A 126 1.89 12.75 -3.01
CA HIS A 126 0.56 13.31 -2.85
C HIS A 126 0.13 14.18 -4.05
N LYS A 127 1.06 14.95 -4.63
CA LYS A 127 0.78 15.72 -5.86
C LYS A 127 0.43 14.79 -7.02
N LEU A 128 1.24 13.76 -7.25
CA LEU A 128 0.98 12.78 -8.29
C LEU A 128 -0.36 12.05 -8.06
N ALA A 129 -0.66 11.60 -6.84
CA ALA A 129 -1.92 10.95 -6.52
C ALA A 129 -3.13 11.82 -6.88
N LYS A 130 -3.07 13.15 -6.60
CA LYS A 130 -4.11 14.10 -7.02
C LYS A 130 -4.25 14.22 -8.54
N ILE A 131 -3.13 14.20 -9.27
CA ILE A 131 -3.13 14.24 -10.74
C ILE A 131 -3.79 12.98 -11.30
N LEU A 132 -3.39 11.80 -10.81
CA LEU A 132 -3.94 10.50 -11.22
C LEU A 132 -5.43 10.39 -10.89
N ARG A 133 -5.86 10.84 -9.71
CA ARG A 133 -7.27 10.87 -9.33
C ARG A 133 -8.10 11.74 -10.28
N LYS A 134 -7.64 12.95 -10.58
CA LYS A 134 -8.31 13.82 -11.56
C LYS A 134 -8.37 13.19 -12.96
N ALA A 135 -7.32 12.49 -13.39
CA ALA A 135 -7.31 11.77 -14.65
C ALA A 135 -8.33 10.62 -14.65
N LYS A 136 -8.45 9.91 -13.51
CA LYS A 136 -9.42 8.83 -13.29
C LYS A 136 -10.87 9.33 -13.28
N GLU A 137 -11.14 10.43 -12.59
CA GLU A 137 -12.45 11.11 -12.57
C GLU A 137 -12.90 11.52 -13.97
N ARG A 138 -11.99 12.08 -14.79
CA ARG A 138 -12.28 12.42 -16.20
C ARG A 138 -12.67 11.21 -17.06
N ARG A 139 -12.23 10.00 -16.68
CA ARG A 139 -12.59 8.73 -17.33
C ARG A 139 -13.90 8.13 -16.83
N GLY A 140 -14.59 8.81 -15.90
CA GLY A 140 -15.89 8.38 -15.38
C GLY A 140 -15.78 7.51 -14.10
N TYR A 141 -14.65 7.56 -13.38
CA TYR A 141 -14.52 6.89 -12.09
C TYR A 141 -15.52 7.47 -11.08
N ILE A 142 -16.21 6.58 -10.37
CA ILE A 142 -17.12 6.93 -9.28
C ILE A 142 -16.46 6.51 -7.97
N ASP A 143 -16.21 7.47 -7.08
CA ASP A 143 -15.73 7.20 -5.72
C ASP A 143 -16.96 6.95 -4.82
N PHE A 144 -17.15 5.71 -4.40
CA PHE A 144 -18.14 5.37 -3.40
C PHE A 144 -17.56 5.63 -2.02
N ASP A 145 -17.96 6.74 -1.40
CA ASP A 145 -17.57 7.07 -0.02
C ASP A 145 -18.37 6.21 0.98
N LEU A 146 -18.05 4.92 1.02
CA LEU A 146 -18.67 3.97 1.95
C LEU A 146 -17.98 4.08 3.31
N SER A 147 -18.77 4.33 4.34
CA SER A 147 -18.30 4.34 5.72
C SER A 147 -17.99 2.92 6.20
N GLU A 148 -16.77 2.68 6.66
CA GLU A 148 -16.37 1.44 7.34
C GLU A 148 -16.53 1.58 8.85
N SER A 149 -17.15 0.58 9.50
CA SER A 149 -17.21 0.50 10.96
C SER A 149 -15.93 -0.11 11.53
N LYS A 150 -15.38 0.51 12.57
CA LYS A 150 -14.28 -0.03 13.38
C LYS A 150 -14.83 -0.45 14.73
N ILE A 151 -14.77 -1.75 15.02
CA ILE A 151 -15.15 -2.31 16.31
C ILE A 151 -13.96 -2.20 17.27
N ILE A 152 -14.17 -1.59 18.42
CA ILE A 152 -13.18 -1.50 19.49
C ILE A 152 -13.49 -2.60 20.49
N VAL A 153 -12.48 -3.39 20.83
CA VAL A 153 -12.59 -4.49 21.79
C VAL A 153 -11.72 -4.23 23.02
N ASP A 154 -12.12 -4.74 24.17
CA ASP A 154 -11.31 -4.77 25.38
C ASP A 154 -10.25 -5.88 25.33
N ASP A 155 -9.42 -5.98 26.38
CA ASP A 155 -8.37 -6.98 26.50
C ASP A 155 -8.87 -8.44 26.50
N ASN A 156 -10.17 -8.65 26.72
CA ASN A 156 -10.83 -9.95 26.69
C ASN A 156 -11.50 -10.25 25.33
N GLY A 157 -11.36 -9.33 24.35
CA GLY A 157 -11.98 -9.46 23.04
C GLY A 157 -13.47 -9.11 22.99
N LYS A 158 -14.03 -8.51 24.04
CA LYS A 158 -15.43 -8.07 24.08
C LYS A 158 -15.56 -6.70 23.41
N ALA A 159 -16.51 -6.56 22.49
CA ALA A 159 -16.79 -5.28 21.85
C ALA A 159 -17.29 -4.26 22.89
N ILE A 160 -16.62 -3.10 22.95
CA ILE A 160 -16.93 -2.00 23.89
C ILE A 160 -17.40 -0.75 23.15
N ASP A 161 -17.07 -0.59 21.86
CA ASP A 161 -17.49 0.55 21.07
C ASP A 161 -17.48 0.23 19.58
N VAL A 162 -18.21 1.02 18.79
CA VAL A 162 -18.20 0.98 17.32
C VAL A 162 -18.04 2.40 16.81
N THR A 163 -16.92 2.68 16.14
CA THR A 163 -16.61 3.98 15.55
C THR A 163 -16.54 3.88 14.04
N LEU A 164 -16.57 5.03 13.37
CA LEU A 164 -16.28 5.09 11.94
C LEU A 164 -14.75 5.07 11.73
N ARG A 165 -14.32 4.30 10.75
CA ARG A 165 -12.93 4.35 10.28
C ARG A 165 -12.75 5.55 9.37
N GLU A 166 -11.95 6.49 9.78
CA GLU A 166 -11.58 7.62 8.94
C GLU A 166 -10.57 7.19 7.88
N ARG A 167 -10.87 7.46 6.62
CA ARG A 167 -9.94 7.32 5.48
C ARG A 167 -9.19 8.62 5.30
N GLY A 168 -7.94 8.68 5.72
CA GLY A 168 -7.08 9.83 5.55
C GLY A 168 -6.48 9.95 4.15
N THR A 169 -5.71 11.01 3.95
CA THR A 169 -5.02 11.29 2.67
C THR A 169 -3.98 10.24 2.33
N GLY A 170 -3.27 9.68 3.32
CA GLY A 170 -2.27 8.64 3.12
C GLY A 170 -2.86 7.32 2.62
N GLU A 171 -4.05 6.94 3.13
CA GLU A 171 -4.78 5.76 2.66
C GLU A 171 -5.21 5.94 1.20
N LYS A 172 -5.78 7.10 0.87
CA LYS A 172 -6.20 7.44 -0.50
C LYS A 172 -5.02 7.50 -1.48
N LEU A 173 -3.86 7.97 -1.04
CA LEU A 173 -2.63 8.00 -1.84
C LEU A 173 -2.20 6.58 -2.25
N ILE A 174 -2.16 5.64 -1.30
CA ILE A 174 -1.79 4.25 -1.60
C ILE A 174 -2.84 3.62 -2.51
N GLU A 175 -4.13 3.83 -2.26
CA GLU A 175 -5.22 3.34 -3.11
C GLU A 175 -5.06 3.83 -4.55
N ASP A 176 -4.80 5.14 -4.75
CA ASP A 176 -4.62 5.69 -6.09
C ASP A 176 -3.43 5.04 -6.83
N PHE A 177 -2.33 4.74 -6.12
CA PHE A 177 -1.16 4.10 -6.71
C PHE A 177 -1.31 2.59 -6.95
N MET A 178 -2.23 1.94 -6.27
CA MET A 178 -2.50 0.51 -6.45
C MET A 178 -3.51 0.22 -7.57
N ILE A 179 -4.30 1.22 -7.99
CA ILE A 179 -5.39 1.06 -8.97
C ILE A 179 -5.02 1.66 -10.35
N VAL A 180 -3.85 2.20 -10.51
CA VAL A 180 -3.38 2.78 -11.79
C VAL A 180 -2.99 1.71 -12.81
#